data_a07cd6962a0adef81085f3a0d2f386c8
#
_entry.id   a07cd6962a0adef81085f3a0d2f386c8
#
_cell.length_a   1.000
_cell.length_b   1.000
_cell.length_c   1.000
_cell.angle_alpha   90.00
_cell.angle_beta   90.00
_cell.angle_gamma   90.00
#
_symmetry.space_group_name_H-M   'P 1'
#
loop_
_entity.id
_entity.type
_entity.pdbx_description
1 polymer ?
#
loop_
_entity_poly.entity_id
_entity_poly.type
_entity_poly.pdbx_seq_one_letter_code
_entity_poly.pdbx_strand_id
1 'polypeptide(L)'
;DDATEAILFYLESLKRPSKFFKIARRVTRKKPVILLKGGSTADGASAAVSHTASLGSDDRILDGAVRQSGIVRIHEFSHLVLAAKAIAPMPLPAGNKVGFVSPSGAFAVHLSDLCRERTCLIFPPLSERTLKRIRSICPPFINIANPVDIFPAVTVQGTEIAYREAIAALLEDPGIDAVVAVMILTEELTPDSYDFIVDLAARHWNKPVYISFSGDSACNAVAKAFLEPRGVPTFPLIEDPFKVLDILVRCRAAMKRS
;
A
#
# COMPACT_ATOMS: atom_id res chain seq x y z
N ASP A 1 -16.04 2.46 -19.96
CA ASP A 1 -16.82 1.73 -18.97
C ASP A 1 -16.58 2.36 -17.60
N ASP A 2 -17.61 2.92 -17.01
CA ASP A 2 -17.53 3.67 -15.74
C ASP A 2 -17.45 2.74 -14.52
N ALA A 3 -17.90 1.49 -14.64
CA ALA A 3 -17.80 0.50 -13.56
C ALA A 3 -16.39 -0.06 -13.35
N THR A 4 -15.48 0.12 -14.31
CA THR A 4 -14.07 -0.27 -14.14
C THR A 4 -13.32 0.80 -13.37
N GLU A 5 -12.81 0.48 -12.19
CA GLU A 5 -12.07 1.42 -11.32
C GLU A 5 -10.56 1.45 -11.61
N ALA A 6 -9.98 0.32 -12.01
CA ALA A 6 -8.56 0.20 -12.34
C ALA A 6 -8.35 -0.82 -13.46
N ILE A 7 -7.23 -0.73 -14.15
CA ILE A 7 -6.85 -1.65 -15.20
C ILE A 7 -5.47 -2.23 -14.89
N LEU A 8 -5.42 -3.55 -14.78
CA LEU A 8 -4.20 -4.28 -14.49
C LEU A 8 -3.88 -5.22 -15.66
N PHE A 9 -2.65 -5.15 -16.17
CA PHE A 9 -2.21 -5.96 -17.30
C PHE A 9 -1.03 -6.85 -16.92
N TYR A 10 -1.08 -8.09 -17.37
CA TYR A 10 0.11 -8.89 -17.66
C TYR A 10 0.26 -8.98 -19.17
N LEU A 11 1.38 -8.50 -19.71
CA LEU A 11 1.64 -8.50 -21.15
C LEU A 11 3.05 -9.01 -21.47
N GLU A 12 3.16 -9.93 -22.42
CA GLU A 12 4.45 -10.40 -22.95
C GLU A 12 4.87 -9.60 -24.19
N SER A 13 3.90 -9.16 -24.99
CA SER A 13 4.16 -8.35 -26.18
C SER A 13 3.02 -7.38 -26.49
N LEU A 14 3.28 -6.42 -27.36
CA LEU A 14 2.31 -5.45 -27.86
C LEU A 14 2.27 -5.50 -29.37
N LYS A 15 1.16 -5.99 -29.96
CA LYS A 15 0.98 -6.07 -31.43
C LYS A 15 0.87 -4.68 -32.09
N ARG A 16 0.29 -3.71 -31.41
CA ARG A 16 0.05 -2.33 -31.91
C ARG A 16 0.43 -1.29 -30.86
N PRO A 17 1.73 -1.12 -30.56
CA PRO A 17 2.18 -0.29 -29.43
C PRO A 17 1.73 1.17 -29.55
N SER A 18 1.81 1.79 -30.73
CA SER A 18 1.38 3.18 -30.92
C SER A 18 -0.09 3.41 -30.57
N LYS A 19 -0.98 2.49 -31.01
CA LYS A 19 -2.40 2.56 -30.67
C LYS A 19 -2.63 2.34 -29.17
N PHE A 20 -1.94 1.37 -28.58
CA PHE A 20 -2.03 1.07 -27.15
C PHE A 20 -1.66 2.29 -26.30
N PHE A 21 -0.49 2.88 -26.51
CA PHE A 21 -0.02 4.02 -25.74
C PHE A 21 -0.85 5.30 -25.96
N LYS A 22 -1.38 5.50 -27.18
CA LYS A 22 -2.32 6.60 -27.45
C LYS A 22 -3.60 6.47 -26.62
N ILE A 23 -4.15 5.27 -26.51
CA ILE A 23 -5.34 5.00 -25.68
C ILE A 23 -4.98 5.11 -24.19
N ALA A 24 -3.86 4.49 -23.78
CA ALA A 24 -3.41 4.49 -22.40
C ALA A 24 -3.28 5.91 -21.82
N ARG A 25 -2.68 6.87 -22.56
CA ARG A 25 -2.58 8.28 -22.14
C ARG A 25 -3.94 8.93 -21.83
N ARG A 26 -5.00 8.49 -22.45
CA ARG A 26 -6.36 8.99 -22.18
C ARG A 26 -6.97 8.32 -20.96
N VAL A 27 -6.71 7.03 -20.78
CA VAL A 27 -7.27 6.22 -19.70
C VAL A 27 -6.57 6.52 -18.38
N THR A 28 -5.24 6.65 -18.38
CA THR A 28 -4.44 6.92 -17.18
C THR A 28 -4.76 8.26 -16.51
N ARG A 29 -5.38 9.20 -17.22
CA ARG A 29 -5.92 10.45 -16.64
C ARG A 29 -7.17 10.24 -15.78
N LYS A 30 -7.86 9.12 -15.98
CA LYS A 30 -9.14 8.83 -15.32
C LYS A 30 -9.05 7.68 -14.33
N LYS A 31 -8.21 6.69 -14.62
CA LYS A 31 -8.14 5.42 -13.88
C LYS A 31 -6.69 4.96 -13.72
N PRO A 32 -6.35 4.31 -12.61
CA PRO A 32 -5.07 3.62 -12.48
C PRO A 32 -4.88 2.58 -13.57
N VAL A 33 -3.69 2.57 -14.18
CA VAL A 33 -3.28 1.54 -15.12
C VAL A 33 -1.94 0.98 -14.68
N ILE A 34 -1.90 -0.30 -14.36
CA ILE A 34 -0.74 -1.00 -13.82
C ILE A 34 -0.33 -2.09 -14.81
N LEU A 35 0.96 -2.15 -15.13
CA LEU A 35 1.51 -3.10 -16.09
C LEU A 35 2.60 -3.97 -15.45
N LEU A 36 2.42 -5.27 -15.49
CA LEU A 36 3.45 -6.26 -15.34
C LEU A 36 3.87 -6.77 -16.73
N LYS A 37 5.14 -6.50 -17.11
CA LYS A 37 5.69 -6.94 -18.41
C LYS A 37 6.51 -8.22 -18.24
N GLY A 38 6.06 -9.30 -18.86
CA GLY A 38 6.85 -10.52 -19.02
C GLY A 38 7.87 -10.41 -20.15
N GLY A 39 8.94 -11.19 -20.10
CA GLY A 39 9.99 -11.21 -21.13
C GLY A 39 10.83 -9.93 -21.19
N SER A 40 11.18 -9.37 -20.03
CA SER A 40 12.01 -8.15 -19.90
C SER A 40 13.49 -8.41 -19.95
N THR A 41 13.93 -9.66 -19.73
CA THR A 41 15.31 -10.12 -19.80
C THR A 41 15.51 -11.02 -21.01
N ALA A 42 16.75 -11.29 -21.41
CA ALA A 42 17.06 -12.18 -22.54
C ALA A 42 16.43 -13.58 -22.33
N ASP A 43 16.56 -14.13 -21.11
CA ASP A 43 16.01 -15.45 -20.78
C ASP A 43 14.48 -15.44 -20.79
N GLY A 44 13.87 -14.41 -20.20
CA GLY A 44 12.42 -14.22 -20.19
C GLY A 44 11.87 -14.01 -21.61
N ALA A 45 12.58 -13.28 -22.47
CA ALA A 45 12.19 -13.10 -23.88
C ALA A 45 12.25 -14.42 -24.66
N SER A 46 13.29 -15.25 -24.44
CA SER A 46 13.40 -16.58 -25.03
C SER A 46 12.25 -17.50 -24.60
N ALA A 47 11.89 -17.48 -23.32
CA ALA A 47 10.74 -18.22 -22.81
C ALA A 47 9.42 -17.73 -23.43
N ALA A 48 9.23 -16.42 -23.56
CA ALA A 48 8.02 -15.83 -24.19
C ALA A 48 7.88 -16.21 -25.68
N VAL A 49 8.99 -16.27 -26.42
CA VAL A 49 8.99 -16.74 -27.83
C VAL A 49 8.49 -18.18 -27.91
N SER A 50 8.97 -19.06 -27.03
CA SER A 50 8.56 -20.46 -27.01
C SER A 50 7.09 -20.64 -26.61
N HIS A 51 6.53 -19.72 -25.81
CA HIS A 51 5.17 -19.80 -25.31
C HIS A 51 4.13 -19.12 -26.22
N THR A 52 4.45 -17.96 -26.78
CA THR A 52 3.48 -17.12 -27.50
C THR A 52 3.91 -16.72 -28.91
N ALA A 53 5.07 -17.20 -29.39
CA ALA A 53 5.70 -16.82 -30.68
C ALA A 53 5.88 -15.29 -30.84
N SER A 54 5.99 -14.56 -29.74
CA SER A 54 6.08 -13.10 -29.72
C SER A 54 7.52 -12.63 -29.76
N LEU A 55 7.86 -11.79 -30.74
CA LEU A 55 9.15 -11.10 -30.77
C LEU A 55 9.24 -10.12 -29.60
N GLY A 56 10.34 -10.20 -28.84
CA GLY A 56 10.63 -9.27 -27.74
C GLY A 56 10.76 -7.82 -28.24
N SER A 57 10.28 -6.87 -27.47
CA SER A 57 10.55 -5.44 -27.67
C SER A 57 11.75 -5.01 -26.84
N ASP A 58 12.49 -3.98 -27.28
CA ASP A 58 13.51 -3.35 -26.42
C ASP A 58 12.83 -2.81 -25.15
N ASP A 59 13.25 -3.34 -24.01
CA ASP A 59 12.62 -3.07 -22.71
C ASP A 59 12.80 -1.61 -22.29
N ARG A 60 13.90 -0.94 -22.67
CA ARG A 60 14.16 0.48 -22.38
C ARG A 60 13.22 1.40 -23.16
N ILE A 61 12.95 1.07 -24.43
CA ILE A 61 12.01 1.83 -25.25
C ILE A 61 10.60 1.66 -24.69
N LEU A 62 10.23 0.43 -24.34
CA LEU A 62 8.95 0.14 -23.70
C LEU A 62 8.77 0.91 -22.40
N ASP A 63 9.78 0.91 -21.53
CA ASP A 63 9.73 1.60 -20.24
C ASP A 63 9.56 3.12 -20.40
N GLY A 64 10.23 3.72 -21.38
CA GLY A 64 10.02 5.11 -21.74
C GLY A 64 8.59 5.42 -22.19
N ALA A 65 8.02 4.58 -23.06
CA ALA A 65 6.65 4.73 -23.55
C ALA A 65 5.60 4.50 -22.43
N VAL A 66 5.83 3.54 -21.55
CA VAL A 66 5.01 3.24 -20.37
C VAL A 66 4.95 4.48 -19.46
N ARG A 67 6.10 5.04 -19.10
CA ARG A 67 6.19 6.26 -18.27
C ARG A 67 5.49 7.47 -18.91
N GLN A 68 5.71 7.69 -20.22
CA GLN A 68 5.07 8.79 -20.95
C GLN A 68 3.55 8.64 -21.07
N SER A 69 3.04 7.42 -21.01
CA SER A 69 1.60 7.15 -21.06
C SER A 69 0.89 7.19 -19.72
N GLY A 70 1.63 7.39 -18.61
CA GLY A 70 1.08 7.40 -17.27
C GLY A 70 0.76 6.01 -16.70
N ILE A 71 1.18 4.94 -17.38
CA ILE A 71 1.08 3.57 -16.87
C ILE A 71 2.12 3.39 -15.78
N VAL A 72 1.77 2.74 -14.69
CA VAL A 72 2.70 2.33 -13.64
C VAL A 72 3.19 0.93 -13.90
N ARG A 73 4.48 0.79 -14.17
CA ARG A 73 5.11 -0.52 -14.36
C ARG A 73 5.51 -1.11 -13.01
N ILE A 74 5.25 -2.42 -12.88
CA ILE A 74 5.68 -3.25 -11.75
C ILE A 74 6.49 -4.45 -12.27
N HIS A 75 7.24 -5.10 -11.37
CA HIS A 75 8.15 -6.21 -11.72
C HIS A 75 7.82 -7.53 -11.01
N GLU A 76 6.93 -7.50 -10.03
CA GLU A 76 6.56 -8.66 -9.23
C GLU A 76 5.08 -9.00 -9.44
N PHE A 77 4.78 -10.28 -9.71
CA PHE A 77 3.41 -10.73 -9.95
C PHE A 77 2.51 -10.56 -8.72
N SER A 78 3.06 -10.80 -7.53
CA SER A 78 2.38 -10.58 -6.26
C SER A 78 1.85 -9.16 -6.12
N HIS A 79 2.63 -8.16 -6.53
CA HIS A 79 2.22 -6.75 -6.45
C HIS A 79 1.04 -6.41 -7.37
N LEU A 80 0.85 -7.14 -8.48
CA LEU A 80 -0.32 -6.95 -9.34
C LEU A 80 -1.60 -7.34 -8.58
N VAL A 81 -1.58 -8.49 -7.90
CA VAL A 81 -2.70 -9.00 -7.12
C VAL A 81 -2.97 -8.11 -5.90
N LEU A 82 -1.92 -7.74 -5.17
CA LEU A 82 -2.04 -6.91 -3.97
C LEU A 82 -2.52 -5.49 -4.30
N ALA A 83 -2.09 -4.93 -5.44
CA ALA A 83 -2.59 -3.63 -5.89
C ALA A 83 -4.10 -3.69 -6.25
N ALA A 84 -4.55 -4.75 -6.92
CA ALA A 84 -5.97 -4.96 -7.18
C ALA A 84 -6.79 -5.03 -5.89
N LYS A 85 -6.29 -5.80 -4.92
CA LYS A 85 -6.91 -5.95 -3.60
C LYS A 85 -6.99 -4.62 -2.83
N ALA A 86 -6.00 -3.75 -2.97
CA ALA A 86 -5.96 -2.46 -2.29
C ALA A 86 -6.86 -1.40 -2.94
N ILE A 87 -6.97 -1.40 -4.28
CA ILE A 87 -7.75 -0.41 -5.03
C ILE A 87 -9.26 -0.62 -4.85
N ALA A 88 -9.71 -1.87 -4.82
CA ALA A 88 -11.13 -2.20 -4.82
C ALA A 88 -11.90 -1.60 -3.61
N PRO A 89 -11.39 -1.70 -2.34
CA PRO A 89 -12.12 -1.20 -1.20
C PRO A 89 -11.69 0.19 -0.72
N MET A 90 -10.55 0.71 -1.17
CA MET A 90 -9.95 1.91 -0.61
C MET A 90 -9.68 2.97 -1.67
N PRO A 91 -9.79 4.27 -1.33
CA PRO A 91 -9.44 5.35 -2.26
C PRO A 91 -7.93 5.34 -2.56
N LEU A 92 -7.57 5.92 -3.70
CA LEU A 92 -6.16 6.21 -3.95
C LEU A 92 -5.65 7.25 -2.95
N PRO A 93 -4.44 7.09 -2.41
CA PRO A 93 -3.85 8.06 -1.49
C PRO A 93 -3.76 9.44 -2.14
N ALA A 94 -3.97 10.50 -1.36
CA ALA A 94 -3.93 11.89 -1.86
C ALA A 94 -2.51 12.32 -2.25
N GLY A 95 -1.50 11.76 -1.60
CA GLY A 95 -0.08 12.01 -1.80
C GLY A 95 0.76 10.86 -1.24
N ASN A 96 2.03 11.12 -0.95
CA ASN A 96 3.03 10.13 -0.56
C ASN A 96 3.41 10.14 0.93
N LYS A 97 2.70 10.89 1.75
CA LYS A 97 2.96 11.04 3.18
C LYS A 97 2.27 9.94 3.97
N VAL A 98 3.03 9.06 4.58
CA VAL A 98 2.52 7.88 5.28
C VAL A 98 2.66 8.04 6.79
N GLY A 99 1.57 7.81 7.51
CA GLY A 99 1.59 7.54 8.94
C GLY A 99 1.82 6.04 9.16
N PHE A 100 2.82 5.68 9.92
CA PHE A 100 3.15 4.29 10.16
C PHE A 100 3.15 3.97 11.66
N VAL A 101 2.42 2.94 12.05
CA VAL A 101 2.36 2.44 13.41
C VAL A 101 2.75 0.96 13.48
N SER A 102 3.60 0.61 14.44
CA SER A 102 4.12 -0.75 14.65
C SER A 102 4.45 -0.96 16.13
N PRO A 103 4.28 -2.17 16.66
CA PRO A 103 4.72 -2.49 18.03
C PRO A 103 6.19 -2.95 18.06
N SER A 104 6.96 -2.70 17.01
CA SER A 104 8.35 -3.13 16.90
C SER A 104 9.21 -2.02 16.31
N GLY A 105 10.15 -1.53 17.10
CA GLY A 105 11.15 -0.57 16.65
C GLY A 105 12.01 -1.10 15.49
N ALA A 106 12.30 -2.42 15.46
CA ALA A 106 13.03 -3.04 14.36
C ALA A 106 12.27 -2.93 13.02
N PHE A 107 10.95 -3.11 13.03
CA PHE A 107 10.12 -2.91 11.83
C PHE A 107 10.12 -1.45 11.39
N ALA A 108 10.05 -0.53 12.36
CA ALA A 108 10.11 0.90 12.06
C ALA A 108 11.41 1.30 11.36
N VAL A 109 12.56 0.80 11.83
CA VAL A 109 13.87 1.04 11.21
C VAL A 109 13.92 0.42 9.81
N HIS A 110 13.67 -0.89 9.69
CA HIS A 110 13.73 -1.61 8.41
C HIS A 110 12.84 -0.98 7.33
N LEU A 111 11.60 -0.65 7.68
CA LEU A 111 10.64 -0.08 6.72
C LEU A 111 10.94 1.39 6.39
N SER A 112 11.59 2.13 7.29
CA SER A 112 12.10 3.47 6.96
C SER A 112 13.20 3.42 5.91
N ASP A 113 14.14 2.49 6.03
CA ASP A 113 15.20 2.28 5.04
C ASP A 113 14.60 1.85 3.69
N LEU A 114 13.71 0.85 3.69
CA LEU A 114 13.03 0.40 2.49
C LEU A 114 12.28 1.55 1.78
N CYS A 115 11.53 2.34 2.53
CA CYS A 115 10.78 3.46 1.96
C CYS A 115 11.73 4.49 1.35
N ARG A 116 12.81 4.84 2.07
CA ARG A 116 13.79 5.82 1.61
C ARG A 116 14.53 5.40 0.34
N GLU A 117 14.88 4.13 0.23
CA GLU A 117 15.71 3.61 -0.87
C GLU A 117 14.90 3.20 -2.09
N ARG A 118 13.67 2.69 -1.90
CA ARG A 118 12.96 1.92 -2.94
C ARG A 118 11.58 2.45 -3.29
N THR A 119 11.11 3.50 -2.62
CA THR A 119 9.77 4.06 -2.87
C THR A 119 9.82 5.58 -2.95
N CYS A 120 8.70 6.19 -3.37
CA CYS A 120 8.51 7.64 -3.27
C CYS A 120 7.86 8.07 -1.94
N LEU A 121 7.62 7.14 -1.02
CA LEU A 121 6.93 7.39 0.24
C LEU A 121 7.83 8.12 1.24
N ILE A 122 7.21 8.93 2.09
CA ILE A 122 7.89 9.63 3.17
C ILE A 122 7.12 9.51 4.48
N PHE A 123 7.82 9.51 5.59
CA PHE A 123 7.27 9.59 6.94
C PHE A 123 7.43 11.04 7.45
N PRO A 124 6.42 11.91 7.26
CA PRO A 124 6.53 13.30 7.70
C PRO A 124 6.49 13.39 9.23
N PRO A 125 6.99 14.50 9.82
CA PRO A 125 6.70 14.83 11.21
C PRO A 125 5.19 14.89 11.46
N LEU A 126 4.76 14.40 12.62
CA LEU A 126 3.36 14.43 13.04
C LEU A 126 3.00 15.82 13.59
N SER A 127 1.72 16.20 13.44
CA SER A 127 1.21 17.43 14.03
C SER A 127 1.24 17.37 15.57
N GLU A 128 1.34 18.53 16.24
CA GLU A 128 1.33 18.61 17.69
C GLU A 128 0.07 17.98 18.32
N ARG A 129 -1.08 18.10 17.65
CA ARG A 129 -2.33 17.45 18.06
C ARG A 129 -2.18 15.92 18.08
N THR A 130 -1.62 15.36 17.00
CA THR A 130 -1.37 13.92 16.85
C THR A 130 -0.37 13.43 17.89
N LEU A 131 0.75 14.15 18.05
CA LEU A 131 1.75 13.83 19.06
C LEU A 131 1.15 13.83 20.47
N LYS A 132 0.36 14.85 20.83
CA LYS A 132 -0.31 14.94 22.13
C LYS A 132 -1.25 13.77 22.39
N ARG A 133 -2.04 13.37 21.38
CA ARG A 133 -2.97 12.25 21.48
C ARG A 133 -2.24 10.92 21.69
N ILE A 134 -1.19 10.65 20.92
CA ILE A 134 -0.42 9.41 21.08
C ILE A 134 0.35 9.40 22.40
N ARG A 135 0.94 10.54 22.83
CA ARG A 135 1.58 10.66 24.14
C ARG A 135 0.64 10.37 25.31
N SER A 136 -0.65 10.69 25.20
CA SER A 136 -1.60 10.46 26.29
C SER A 136 -1.88 8.99 26.60
N ILE A 137 -1.55 8.08 25.68
CA ILE A 137 -1.67 6.63 25.86
C ILE A 137 -0.33 5.93 26.11
N CYS A 138 0.78 6.65 26.03
CA CYS A 138 2.14 6.13 26.25
C CYS A 138 2.70 6.55 27.62
N PRO A 139 3.68 5.81 28.15
CA PRO A 139 4.47 6.29 29.28
C PRO A 139 5.15 7.64 28.98
N PRO A 140 5.27 8.55 29.97
CA PRO A 140 5.67 9.95 29.74
C PRO A 140 7.10 10.14 29.21
N PHE A 141 7.96 9.13 29.35
CA PHE A 141 9.36 9.17 28.91
C PHE A 141 9.58 8.72 27.46
N ILE A 142 8.51 8.32 26.77
CA ILE A 142 8.61 7.83 25.39
C ILE A 142 8.61 9.00 24.40
N ASN A 143 9.60 9.00 23.50
CA ASN A 143 9.62 9.92 22.38
C ASN A 143 8.74 9.38 21.24
N ILE A 144 7.73 10.15 20.86
CA ILE A 144 6.82 9.81 19.77
C ILE A 144 7.25 10.51 18.49
N ALA A 145 7.40 9.74 17.45
CA ALA A 145 7.72 10.21 16.09
C ALA A 145 6.95 9.37 15.06
N ASN A 146 7.08 9.69 13.78
CA ASN A 146 6.62 8.86 12.68
C ASN A 146 7.86 8.21 12.02
N PRO A 147 8.01 6.90 12.01
CA PRO A 147 7.10 5.83 12.47
C PRO A 147 6.81 5.85 13.98
N VAL A 148 5.57 5.47 14.33
CA VAL A 148 5.12 5.38 15.73
C VAL A 148 5.41 3.98 16.28
N ASP A 149 6.35 3.88 17.23
CA ASP A 149 6.50 2.68 18.05
C ASP A 149 5.43 2.66 19.15
N ILE A 150 4.46 1.75 18.99
CA ILE A 150 3.28 1.68 19.85
C ILE A 150 3.44 0.65 20.98
N PHE A 151 4.53 -0.13 21.01
CA PHE A 151 4.72 -1.17 22.03
C PHE A 151 4.57 -0.65 23.47
N PRO A 152 5.12 0.53 23.83
CA PRO A 152 4.93 1.07 25.17
C PRO A 152 3.46 1.37 25.52
N ALA A 153 2.65 1.79 24.54
CA ALA A 153 1.21 1.99 24.76
C ALA A 153 0.48 0.66 24.91
N VAL A 154 0.85 -0.36 24.12
CA VAL A 154 0.27 -1.72 24.22
C VAL A 154 0.47 -2.30 25.62
N THR A 155 1.64 -2.11 26.23
CA THR A 155 1.92 -2.62 27.60
C THR A 155 1.10 -1.97 28.69
N VAL A 156 0.63 -0.74 28.48
CA VAL A 156 -0.13 0.04 29.48
C VAL A 156 -1.63 -0.01 29.23
N GLN A 157 -2.05 0.09 27.97
CA GLN A 157 -3.47 0.25 27.59
C GLN A 157 -4.08 -1.02 26.97
N GLY A 158 -3.24 -2.02 26.65
CA GLY A 158 -3.64 -3.17 25.86
C GLY A 158 -3.66 -2.86 24.35
N THR A 159 -3.68 -3.94 23.56
CA THR A 159 -3.51 -3.90 22.11
C THR A 159 -4.61 -3.06 21.42
N GLU A 160 -5.87 -3.31 21.73
CA GLU A 160 -7.00 -2.65 21.07
C GLU A 160 -6.96 -1.13 21.25
N ILE A 161 -6.85 -0.64 22.50
CA ILE A 161 -6.86 0.79 22.80
C ILE A 161 -5.66 1.48 22.15
N ALA A 162 -4.48 0.88 22.28
CA ALA A 162 -3.25 1.43 21.73
C ALA A 162 -3.33 1.61 20.20
N TYR A 163 -3.75 0.58 19.46
CA TYR A 163 -3.88 0.67 18.00
C TYR A 163 -5.03 1.59 17.58
N ARG A 164 -6.17 1.53 18.25
CA ARG A 164 -7.33 2.39 17.97
C ARG A 164 -6.92 3.86 18.04
N GLU A 165 -6.30 4.27 19.13
CA GLU A 165 -5.91 5.66 19.35
C GLU A 165 -4.80 6.12 18.38
N ALA A 166 -3.79 5.28 18.13
CA ALA A 166 -2.72 5.64 17.22
C ALA A 166 -3.18 5.73 15.77
N ILE A 167 -3.94 4.74 15.28
CA ILE A 167 -4.48 4.74 13.91
C ILE A 167 -5.43 5.94 13.72
N ALA A 168 -6.32 6.19 14.68
CA ALA A 168 -7.24 7.32 14.64
C ALA A 168 -6.48 8.65 14.58
N ALA A 169 -5.46 8.83 15.44
CA ALA A 169 -4.63 10.03 15.46
C ALA A 169 -3.92 10.28 14.12
N LEU A 170 -3.38 9.22 13.49
CA LEU A 170 -2.74 9.30 12.18
C LEU A 170 -3.74 9.58 11.06
N LEU A 171 -4.93 8.99 11.10
CA LEU A 171 -6.00 9.25 10.13
C LEU A 171 -6.53 10.70 10.22
N GLU A 172 -6.58 11.28 11.41
CA GLU A 172 -6.99 12.66 11.64
C GLU A 172 -5.87 13.68 11.34
N ASP A 173 -4.61 13.24 11.23
CA ASP A 173 -3.49 14.16 10.97
C ASP A 173 -3.56 14.72 9.54
N PRO A 174 -3.64 16.05 9.35
CA PRO A 174 -3.72 16.66 8.02
C PRO A 174 -2.42 16.51 7.21
N GLY A 175 -1.31 16.19 7.86
CA GLY A 175 -0.02 15.95 7.22
C GLY A 175 0.17 14.53 6.67
N ILE A 176 -0.83 13.63 6.83
CA ILE A 176 -0.77 12.23 6.45
C ILE A 176 -1.75 11.96 5.31
N ASP A 177 -1.31 11.25 4.27
CA ASP A 177 -2.11 10.88 3.09
C ASP A 177 -2.61 9.43 3.12
N ALA A 178 -1.93 8.56 3.87
CA ALA A 178 -2.28 7.14 4.07
C ALA A 178 -1.76 6.63 5.40
N VAL A 179 -2.40 5.62 5.96
CA VAL A 179 -1.94 4.97 7.20
C VAL A 179 -1.61 3.52 6.95
N VAL A 180 -0.47 3.07 7.47
CA VAL A 180 -0.08 1.67 7.53
C VAL A 180 0.06 1.26 8.99
N ALA A 181 -0.58 0.15 9.36
CA ALA A 181 -0.41 -0.46 10.67
C ALA A 181 0.13 -1.89 10.52
N VAL A 182 1.23 -2.17 11.19
CA VAL A 182 1.71 -3.54 11.40
C VAL A 182 1.23 -4.00 12.77
N MET A 183 0.50 -5.08 12.83
CA MET A 183 -0.02 -5.65 14.06
C MET A 183 0.65 -7.00 14.35
N ILE A 184 1.06 -7.21 15.57
CA ILE A 184 1.49 -8.53 16.05
C ILE A 184 0.30 -9.16 16.75
N LEU A 185 -0.20 -10.26 16.17
CA LEU A 185 -1.38 -10.95 16.67
C LEU A 185 -0.98 -12.13 17.53
N THR A 186 -1.72 -12.28 18.63
CA THR A 186 -1.63 -13.40 19.57
C THR A 186 -3.00 -14.09 19.67
N GLU A 187 -3.05 -15.26 20.30
CA GLU A 187 -4.31 -16.01 20.51
C GLU A 187 -5.35 -15.27 21.37
N GLU A 188 -4.93 -14.19 22.04
CA GLU A 188 -5.79 -13.40 22.94
C GLU A 188 -6.80 -12.49 22.21
N LEU A 189 -6.61 -12.25 20.90
CA LEU A 189 -7.47 -11.36 20.12
C LEU A 189 -8.61 -12.14 19.43
N THR A 190 -9.83 -11.79 19.79
CA THR A 190 -11.05 -12.30 19.11
C THR A 190 -11.33 -11.52 17.83
N PRO A 191 -12.13 -12.07 16.87
CA PRO A 191 -12.50 -11.34 15.66
C PRO A 191 -13.06 -9.93 15.91
N ASP A 192 -13.92 -9.78 16.91
CA ASP A 192 -14.58 -8.51 17.26
C ASP A 192 -13.56 -7.44 17.75
N SER A 193 -12.38 -7.86 18.20
CA SER A 193 -11.29 -6.95 18.58
C SER A 193 -10.76 -6.12 17.41
N TYR A 194 -11.14 -6.42 16.17
CA TYR A 194 -10.76 -5.67 14.97
C TYR A 194 -11.84 -4.70 14.46
N ASP A 195 -13.02 -4.66 15.08
CA ASP A 195 -14.15 -3.80 14.66
C ASP A 195 -13.73 -2.33 14.57
N PHE A 196 -12.88 -1.88 15.48
CA PHE A 196 -12.39 -0.48 15.48
C PHE A 196 -11.64 -0.11 14.19
N ILE A 197 -10.98 -1.07 13.53
CA ILE A 197 -10.25 -0.81 12.28
C ILE A 197 -11.26 -0.55 11.16
N VAL A 198 -12.31 -1.35 11.10
CA VAL A 198 -13.40 -1.20 10.12
C VAL A 198 -14.11 0.14 10.33
N ASP A 199 -14.43 0.49 11.57
CA ASP A 199 -15.04 1.77 11.93
C ASP A 199 -14.17 2.97 11.55
N LEU A 200 -12.87 2.89 11.84
CA LEU A 200 -11.93 3.96 11.48
C LEU A 200 -11.78 4.11 9.96
N ALA A 201 -11.66 3.01 9.24
CA ALA A 201 -11.60 3.03 7.78
C ALA A 201 -12.87 3.63 7.16
N ALA A 202 -14.05 3.29 7.68
CA ALA A 202 -15.31 3.84 7.21
C ALA A 202 -15.47 5.34 7.50
N ARG A 203 -15.08 5.80 8.71
CA ARG A 203 -15.14 7.22 9.10
C ARG A 203 -14.16 8.09 8.32
N HIS A 204 -13.01 7.54 7.94
CA HIS A 204 -11.95 8.23 7.20
C HIS A 204 -11.81 7.70 5.76
N TRP A 205 -12.95 7.45 5.11
CA TRP A 205 -13.07 6.85 3.77
C TRP A 205 -12.20 7.52 2.68
N ASN A 206 -11.76 8.76 2.88
CA ASN A 206 -10.92 9.52 1.96
C ASN A 206 -9.41 9.31 2.17
N LYS A 207 -9.03 8.55 3.20
CA LYS A 207 -7.62 8.27 3.53
C LYS A 207 -7.45 6.76 3.72
N PRO A 208 -6.72 6.07 2.83
CA PRO A 208 -6.60 4.62 2.90
C PRO A 208 -5.83 4.19 4.15
N VAL A 209 -6.30 3.08 4.75
CA VAL A 209 -5.63 2.38 5.84
C VAL A 209 -5.31 0.96 5.40
N TYR A 210 -4.06 0.53 5.58
CA TYR A 210 -3.56 -0.78 5.21
C TYR A 210 -2.98 -1.50 6.40
N ILE A 211 -3.36 -2.76 6.55
CA ILE A 211 -2.97 -3.58 7.69
C ILE A 211 -2.05 -4.70 7.23
N SER A 212 -0.95 -4.88 7.92
CA SER A 212 -0.11 -6.07 7.80
C SER A 212 -0.01 -6.77 9.14
N PHE A 213 0.09 -8.08 9.11
CA PHE A 213 0.14 -8.89 10.32
C PHE A 213 1.50 -9.59 10.44
N SER A 214 1.95 -9.70 11.68
CA SER A 214 3.05 -10.55 12.09
C SER A 214 2.60 -11.40 13.29
N GLY A 215 3.28 -12.50 13.58
CA GLY A 215 2.95 -13.36 14.69
C GLY A 215 2.30 -14.68 14.24
N ASP A 216 1.32 -15.17 14.99
CA ASP A 216 0.70 -16.46 14.73
C ASP A 216 -0.12 -16.50 13.45
N SER A 217 0.08 -17.53 12.62
CA SER A 217 -0.54 -17.65 11.31
C SER A 217 -2.05 -17.90 11.37
N ALA A 218 -2.55 -18.60 12.40
CA ALA A 218 -3.97 -18.84 12.58
C ALA A 218 -4.67 -17.54 12.99
N CYS A 219 -4.08 -16.77 13.91
CA CYS A 219 -4.59 -15.44 14.28
C CYS A 219 -4.61 -14.50 13.09
N ASN A 220 -3.55 -14.50 12.27
CA ASN A 220 -3.49 -13.70 11.05
C ASN A 220 -4.60 -14.08 10.05
N ALA A 221 -4.90 -15.38 9.90
CA ALA A 221 -5.97 -15.86 9.05
C ALA A 221 -7.36 -15.41 9.52
N VAL A 222 -7.61 -15.45 10.83
CA VAL A 222 -8.84 -14.96 11.44
C VAL A 222 -9.04 -13.48 11.21
N ALA A 223 -8.02 -12.67 11.50
CA ALA A 223 -8.05 -11.23 11.29
C ALA A 223 -8.28 -10.86 9.81
N LYS A 224 -7.59 -11.55 8.89
CA LYS A 224 -7.79 -11.39 7.45
C LYS A 224 -9.22 -11.71 7.02
N ALA A 225 -9.75 -12.86 7.46
CA ALA A 225 -11.10 -13.30 7.13
C ALA A 225 -12.17 -12.32 7.68
N PHE A 226 -11.87 -11.62 8.76
CA PHE A 226 -12.74 -10.60 9.33
C PHE A 226 -12.64 -9.25 8.58
N LEU A 227 -11.45 -8.75 8.32
CA LEU A 227 -11.20 -7.39 7.81
C LEU A 227 -11.46 -7.24 6.31
N GLU A 228 -11.01 -8.21 5.48
CA GLU A 228 -11.09 -8.07 4.02
C GLU A 228 -12.52 -7.98 3.48
N PRO A 229 -13.49 -8.81 3.92
CA PRO A 229 -14.87 -8.67 3.49
C PRO A 229 -15.53 -7.36 3.94
N ARG A 230 -14.93 -6.67 4.93
CA ARG A 230 -15.40 -5.37 5.46
C ARG A 230 -14.66 -4.18 4.86
N GLY A 231 -13.94 -4.39 3.76
CA GLY A 231 -13.29 -3.32 3.01
C GLY A 231 -11.95 -2.85 3.55
N VAL A 232 -11.32 -3.59 4.47
CA VAL A 232 -9.97 -3.28 4.96
C VAL A 232 -8.96 -4.24 4.35
N PRO A 233 -8.10 -3.82 3.41
CA PRO A 233 -7.13 -4.71 2.78
C PRO A 233 -6.02 -5.08 3.77
N THR A 234 -5.69 -6.36 3.81
CA THR A 234 -4.60 -6.90 4.63
C THR A 234 -3.45 -7.40 3.76
N PHE A 235 -2.25 -7.44 4.27
CA PHE A 235 -1.05 -7.81 3.52
C PHE A 235 -0.25 -8.89 4.23
N PRO A 236 0.28 -9.89 3.48
CA PRO A 236 0.96 -11.03 4.08
C PRO A 236 2.36 -10.71 4.61
N LEU A 237 3.05 -9.73 4.02
CA LEU A 237 4.37 -9.28 4.44
C LEU A 237 4.31 -7.83 4.90
N ILE A 238 5.16 -7.47 5.85
CA ILE A 238 5.19 -6.12 6.42
C ILE A 238 5.62 -5.05 5.42
N GLU A 239 6.34 -5.41 4.37
CA GLU A 239 6.80 -4.52 3.29
C GLU A 239 5.73 -4.28 2.22
N ASP A 240 4.79 -5.21 2.05
CA ASP A 240 3.83 -5.18 0.95
C ASP A 240 2.93 -3.95 0.94
N PRO A 241 2.38 -3.46 2.08
CA PRO A 241 1.57 -2.26 2.07
C PRO A 241 2.34 -1.02 1.57
N PHE A 242 3.64 -0.92 1.84
CA PHE A 242 4.46 0.21 1.38
C PHE A 242 4.76 0.12 -0.12
N LYS A 243 5.08 -1.08 -0.62
CA LYS A 243 5.28 -1.31 -2.05
C LYS A 243 4.01 -1.04 -2.86
N VAL A 244 2.86 -1.48 -2.34
CA VAL A 244 1.56 -1.22 -2.96
C VAL A 244 1.21 0.27 -2.90
N LEU A 245 1.40 0.93 -1.77
CA LEU A 245 1.19 2.37 -1.65
C LEU A 245 2.03 3.17 -2.64
N ASP A 246 3.32 2.81 -2.84
CA ASP A 246 4.16 3.44 -3.86
C ASP A 246 3.53 3.35 -5.25
N ILE A 247 3.05 2.16 -5.62
CA ILE A 247 2.36 1.94 -6.90
C ILE A 247 1.13 2.86 -7.03
N LEU A 248 0.31 2.94 -5.98
CA LEU A 248 -0.93 3.72 -6.00
C LEU A 248 -0.68 5.24 -6.00
N VAL A 249 0.33 5.70 -5.26
CA VAL A 249 0.79 7.11 -5.31
C VAL A 249 1.26 7.48 -6.71
N ARG A 250 2.02 6.62 -7.36
CA ARG A 250 2.46 6.83 -8.75
C ARG A 250 1.29 6.83 -9.72
N CYS A 251 0.28 5.98 -9.53
CA CYS A 251 -0.97 6.03 -10.30
C CYS A 251 -1.68 7.37 -10.09
N ARG A 252 -1.82 7.82 -8.85
CA ARG A 252 -2.44 9.11 -8.53
C ARG A 252 -1.71 10.28 -9.16
N ALA A 253 -0.37 10.26 -9.12
CA ALA A 253 0.47 11.27 -9.76
C ALA A 253 0.29 11.30 -11.28
N ALA A 254 0.17 10.12 -11.92
CA ALA A 254 -0.09 10.04 -13.36
C ALA A 254 -1.45 10.62 -13.75
N MET A 255 -2.49 10.41 -12.93
CA MET A 255 -3.83 10.98 -13.15
C MET A 255 -3.85 12.52 -13.03
N LYS A 256 -2.97 13.10 -12.22
CA LYS A 256 -2.86 14.56 -12.03
C LYS A 256 -2.01 15.26 -13.12
N ARG A 257 -1.24 14.53 -13.93
CA ARG A 257 -0.48 15.08 -15.06
C ARG A 257 -1.41 15.32 -16.25
N SER A 258 -2.19 16.35 -16.20
CA SER A 258 -3.08 16.79 -17.28
C SER A 258 -2.45 17.85 -18.15
#